data_eeecdc0942b29c231395d2809cbe7752
#
_entry.id   eeecdc0942b29c231395d2809cbe7752
#
_cell.length_a   1.000
_cell.length_b   1.000
_cell.length_c   1.000
_cell.angle_alpha   90.00
_cell.angle_beta   90.00
_cell.angle_gamma   90.00
#
_symmetry.space_group_name_H-M   'P 1'
#
loop_
_entity.id
_entity.type
_entity.pdbx_description
1 polymer ?
#
loop_
_entity_poly.entity_id
_entity_poly.type
_entity_poly.pdbx_seq_one_letter_code
_entity_poly.pdbx_strand_id
1 'polypeptide(L)'
;IGAGTTDIARIYGTFPTDEDQVTIQEAGDWLDLKLMDLIKKKYTGAQITKDMVRRWKEEASYVSGDAREIMVELSVEGKKQVVDIGDLVQEACEMIVPLVGNAIKKIVAGADPEYQPVLRNNIILSGGGSLIDGISGRIADEISDIGDVNVWCVEDAIGSVANGALKLAGEMPDDMYTAIN
;
A
#
# COMPACT_ATOMS: atom_id res chain seq x y z
N ILE A 1 0.85 -1.05 -4.04
CA ILE A 1 0.98 -1.67 -2.71
C ILE A 1 0.17 -2.94 -2.74
N GLY A 2 0.85 -4.08 -2.85
CA GLY A 2 0.22 -5.40 -2.96
C GLY A 2 -0.02 -6.08 -1.60
N ALA A 3 -0.22 -7.42 -1.64
CA ALA A 3 -0.32 -8.22 -0.43
C ALA A 3 1.06 -8.54 0.15
N GLY A 4 1.98 -9.07 -0.67
CA GLY A 4 3.32 -9.52 -0.25
C GLY A 4 4.42 -8.47 -0.38
N THR A 5 4.34 -7.60 -1.39
CA THR A 5 5.34 -6.58 -1.70
C THR A 5 4.71 -5.23 -2.03
N THR A 6 5.50 -4.17 -1.83
CA THR A 6 5.22 -2.85 -2.40
C THR A 6 6.29 -2.56 -3.44
N ASP A 7 5.88 -2.47 -4.70
CA ASP A 7 6.76 -2.24 -5.83
C ASP A 7 6.56 -0.80 -6.32
N ILE A 8 7.66 -0.06 -6.43
CA ILE A 8 7.67 1.33 -6.87
C ILE A 8 8.55 1.40 -8.10
N ALA A 9 7.99 1.94 -9.20
CA ALA A 9 8.70 2.10 -10.44
C ALA A 9 8.51 3.53 -10.99
N ARG A 10 9.57 4.12 -11.51
CA ARG A 10 9.46 5.30 -12.37
C ARG A 10 9.45 4.85 -13.82
N ILE A 11 8.58 5.44 -14.61
CA ILE A 11 8.38 5.02 -16.00
C ILE A 11 8.78 6.17 -16.93
N TYR A 12 9.81 5.91 -17.74
CA TYR A 12 10.20 6.71 -18.86
C TYR A 12 9.89 5.94 -20.15
N GLY A 13 8.94 6.40 -20.94
CA GLY A 13 8.50 5.64 -22.11
C GLY A 13 7.63 4.45 -21.74
N THR A 14 7.93 3.24 -22.25
CA THR A 14 7.04 2.08 -22.16
C THR A 14 7.38 1.15 -21.00
N PHE A 15 8.66 0.94 -20.70
CA PHE A 15 9.11 -0.02 -19.69
C PHE A 15 10.16 0.59 -18.77
N PRO A 16 10.08 0.35 -17.45
CA PRO A 16 11.12 0.70 -16.50
C PRO A 16 12.32 -0.25 -16.64
N THR A 17 13.52 0.25 -16.33
CA THR A 17 14.73 -0.57 -16.15
C THR A 17 14.86 -1.02 -14.69
N ASP A 18 15.83 -1.89 -14.40
CA ASP A 18 16.07 -2.35 -13.01
C ASP A 18 16.44 -1.20 -12.06
N GLU A 19 17.11 -0.15 -12.58
CA GLU A 19 17.48 1.05 -11.82
C GLU A 19 16.26 1.95 -11.51
N ASP A 20 15.19 1.76 -12.26
CA ASP A 20 13.95 2.53 -12.13
C ASP A 20 12.97 1.90 -11.12
N GLN A 21 13.35 0.82 -10.46
CA GLN A 21 12.47 0.03 -9.60
C GLN A 21 13.03 -0.12 -8.19
N VAL A 22 12.13 -0.13 -7.21
CA VAL A 22 12.42 -0.48 -5.82
C VAL A 22 11.29 -1.36 -5.30
N THR A 23 11.63 -2.52 -4.75
CA THR A 23 10.69 -3.40 -4.05
C THR A 23 10.98 -3.37 -2.55
N ILE A 24 9.96 -3.16 -1.74
CA ILE A 24 10.01 -3.36 -0.29
C ILE A 24 9.09 -4.51 0.13
N GLN A 25 9.47 -5.23 1.18
CA GLN A 25 8.74 -6.43 1.64
C GLN A 25 7.55 -6.08 2.54
N GLU A 26 7.43 -4.82 2.91
CA GLU A 26 6.35 -4.28 3.70
C GLU A 26 5.16 -3.95 2.81
N ALA A 27 4.06 -4.68 3.01
CA ALA A 27 2.84 -4.57 2.22
C ALA A 27 1.62 -5.04 3.04
N GLY A 28 0.53 -5.44 2.41
CA GLY A 28 -0.72 -5.82 3.07
C GLY A 28 -0.57 -6.92 4.13
N ASP A 29 0.20 -7.96 3.83
CA ASP A 29 0.46 -9.07 4.77
C ASP A 29 1.30 -8.65 5.98
N TRP A 30 2.23 -7.73 5.78
CA TRP A 30 3.02 -7.14 6.86
C TRP A 30 2.14 -6.28 7.78
N LEU A 31 1.21 -5.51 7.22
CA LEU A 31 0.22 -4.75 8.00
C LEU A 31 -0.67 -5.66 8.83
N ASP A 32 -1.11 -6.81 8.27
CA ASP A 32 -1.89 -7.81 9.02
C ASP A 32 -1.14 -8.29 10.27
N LEU A 33 0.17 -8.57 10.13
CA LEU A 33 1.01 -8.99 11.24
C LEU A 33 1.17 -7.86 12.29
N LYS A 34 1.40 -6.63 11.85
CA LYS A 34 1.51 -5.48 12.76
C LYS A 34 0.21 -5.25 13.54
N LEU A 35 -0.93 -5.26 12.86
CA LEU A 35 -2.23 -5.13 13.52
C LEU A 35 -2.49 -6.29 14.49
N MET A 36 -2.14 -7.52 14.11
CA MET A 36 -2.24 -8.67 15.00
C MET A 36 -1.41 -8.49 16.28
N ASP A 37 -0.17 -8.03 16.15
CA ASP A 37 0.73 -7.80 17.28
C ASP A 37 0.18 -6.70 18.20
N LEU A 38 -0.32 -5.60 17.65
CA LEU A 38 -0.94 -4.51 18.41
C LEU A 38 -2.17 -5.00 19.18
N ILE A 39 -3.06 -5.76 18.55
CA ILE A 39 -4.24 -6.33 19.20
C ILE A 39 -3.83 -7.27 20.34
N LYS A 40 -2.89 -8.19 20.11
CA LYS A 40 -2.42 -9.12 21.16
C LYS A 40 -1.73 -8.40 22.32
N LYS A 41 -1.04 -7.28 22.05
CA LYS A 41 -0.42 -6.45 23.09
C LYS A 41 -1.45 -5.74 23.94
N LYS A 42 -2.51 -5.16 23.32
CA LYS A 42 -3.59 -4.43 24.03
C LYS A 42 -4.54 -5.40 24.75
N TYR A 43 -4.88 -6.52 24.10
CA TYR A 43 -5.81 -7.52 24.60
C TYR A 43 -5.08 -8.85 24.84
N THR A 44 -4.32 -8.92 25.92
CA THR A 44 -3.54 -10.12 26.29
C THR A 44 -4.45 -11.35 26.39
N GLY A 45 -4.06 -12.46 25.77
CA GLY A 45 -4.87 -13.68 25.70
C GLY A 45 -5.94 -13.70 24.60
N ALA A 46 -5.99 -12.66 23.75
CA ALA A 46 -6.88 -12.65 22.61
C ALA A 46 -6.55 -13.76 21.60
N GLN A 47 -7.56 -14.55 21.25
CA GLN A 47 -7.48 -15.60 20.21
C GLN A 47 -7.95 -14.99 18.88
N ILE A 48 -6.99 -14.70 18.02
CA ILE A 48 -7.22 -14.11 16.69
C ILE A 48 -6.42 -14.85 15.64
N THR A 49 -6.98 -14.93 14.44
CA THR A 49 -6.32 -15.51 13.26
C THR A 49 -5.89 -14.41 12.30
N LYS A 50 -4.95 -14.73 11.40
CA LYS A 50 -4.53 -13.80 10.34
C LYS A 50 -5.71 -13.39 9.46
N ASP A 51 -6.62 -14.31 9.14
CA ASP A 51 -7.78 -14.03 8.31
C ASP A 51 -8.79 -13.08 8.97
N MET A 52 -8.96 -13.17 10.30
CA MET A 52 -9.78 -12.20 11.06
C MET A 52 -9.19 -10.80 10.94
N VAL A 53 -7.89 -10.67 11.20
CA VAL A 53 -7.18 -9.39 11.16
C VAL A 53 -7.19 -8.79 9.75
N ARG A 54 -6.92 -9.63 8.72
CA ARG A 54 -7.00 -9.20 7.32
C ARG A 54 -8.37 -8.64 6.98
N ARG A 55 -9.44 -9.34 7.32
CA ARG A 55 -10.81 -8.86 7.07
C ARG A 55 -11.08 -7.52 7.75
N TRP A 56 -10.75 -7.36 9.03
CA TRP A 56 -10.94 -6.10 9.74
C TRP A 56 -10.16 -4.94 9.10
N LYS A 57 -8.91 -5.21 8.69
CA LYS A 57 -8.11 -4.23 7.96
C LYS A 57 -8.76 -3.87 6.61
N GLU A 58 -9.15 -4.85 5.81
CA GLU A 58 -9.74 -4.62 4.48
C GLU A 58 -11.09 -3.87 4.56
N GLU A 59 -11.87 -4.10 5.61
CA GLU A 59 -13.17 -3.45 5.81
C GLU A 59 -13.04 -2.01 6.35
N ALA A 60 -11.97 -1.69 7.10
CA ALA A 60 -11.96 -0.47 7.91
C ALA A 60 -10.59 0.24 7.98
N SER A 61 -9.63 -0.09 7.11
CA SER A 61 -8.30 0.54 7.13
C SER A 61 -8.34 2.03 6.80
N TYR A 62 -7.60 2.82 7.57
CA TYR A 62 -7.45 4.25 7.34
C TYR A 62 -6.13 4.75 7.91
N VAL A 63 -5.67 5.89 7.40
CA VAL A 63 -4.57 6.69 7.92
C VAL A 63 -5.04 8.12 8.10
N SER A 64 -4.48 8.83 9.06
CA SER A 64 -4.80 10.23 9.37
C SER A 64 -6.28 10.50 9.74
N GLY A 65 -6.56 11.73 10.16
CA GLY A 65 -7.91 12.15 10.55
C GLY A 65 -8.30 11.73 11.98
N ASP A 66 -9.57 11.92 12.29
CA ASP A 66 -10.13 11.60 13.60
C ASP A 66 -10.18 10.09 13.84
N ALA A 67 -10.00 9.68 15.10
CA ALA A 67 -10.10 8.29 15.50
C ALA A 67 -11.48 7.73 15.13
N ARG A 68 -11.50 6.55 14.50
CA ARG A 68 -12.73 5.83 14.13
C ARG A 68 -12.98 4.70 15.09
N GLU A 69 -14.24 4.51 15.47
CA GLU A 69 -14.66 3.36 16.26
C GLU A 69 -14.83 2.15 15.34
N ILE A 70 -14.04 1.08 15.58
CA ILE A 70 -14.10 -0.18 14.83
C ILE A 70 -14.33 -1.32 15.82
N MET A 71 -15.61 -1.66 16.00
CA MET A 71 -16.04 -2.68 16.96
C MET A 71 -15.89 -4.09 16.39
N VAL A 72 -15.12 -4.93 17.08
CA VAL A 72 -14.91 -6.33 16.69
C VAL A 72 -15.16 -7.27 17.87
N GLU A 73 -15.57 -8.50 17.58
CA GLU A 73 -15.70 -9.54 18.59
C GLU A 73 -14.38 -10.31 18.74
N LEU A 74 -13.81 -10.31 19.94
CA LEU A 74 -12.64 -11.10 20.29
C LEU A 74 -12.99 -12.18 21.31
N SER A 75 -12.31 -13.33 21.23
CA SER A 75 -12.27 -14.31 22.33
C SER A 75 -11.03 -14.04 23.18
N VAL A 76 -11.21 -13.60 24.40
CA VAL A 76 -10.13 -13.38 25.39
C VAL A 76 -10.34 -14.34 26.54
N GLU A 77 -9.37 -15.23 26.78
CA GLU A 77 -9.47 -16.28 27.82
C GLU A 77 -10.76 -17.11 27.75
N GLY A 78 -11.21 -17.40 26.50
CA GLY A 78 -12.44 -18.17 26.26
C GLY A 78 -13.74 -17.41 26.41
N LYS A 79 -13.70 -16.10 26.69
CA LYS A 79 -14.89 -15.24 26.79
C LYS A 79 -14.97 -14.32 25.60
N LYS A 80 -16.15 -14.22 24.99
CA LYS A 80 -16.42 -13.25 23.90
C LYS A 80 -16.52 -11.85 24.47
N GLN A 81 -15.81 -10.90 23.86
CA GLN A 81 -15.81 -9.48 24.18
C GLN A 81 -15.90 -8.67 22.91
N VAL A 82 -16.71 -7.62 22.92
CA VAL A 82 -16.74 -6.63 21.85
C VAL A 82 -15.80 -5.50 22.25
N VAL A 83 -14.83 -5.21 21.40
CA VAL A 83 -13.77 -4.24 21.67
C VAL A 83 -13.59 -3.31 20.49
N ASP A 84 -13.13 -2.09 20.77
CA ASP A 84 -12.73 -1.14 19.75
C ASP A 84 -11.25 -1.31 19.40
N ILE A 85 -10.98 -1.49 18.09
CA ILE A 85 -9.62 -1.62 17.54
C ILE A 85 -9.26 -0.48 16.57
N GLY A 86 -10.06 0.59 16.50
CA GLY A 86 -9.87 1.64 15.52
C GLY A 86 -8.52 2.33 15.60
N ASP A 87 -8.07 2.65 16.83
CA ASP A 87 -6.73 3.20 17.08
C ASP A 87 -5.60 2.26 16.63
N LEU A 88 -5.78 0.95 16.80
CA LEU A 88 -4.78 -0.04 16.39
C LEU A 88 -4.73 -0.22 14.87
N VAL A 89 -5.89 -0.13 14.19
CA VAL A 89 -5.96 -0.17 12.73
C VAL A 89 -5.23 1.03 12.15
N GLN A 90 -5.50 2.22 12.66
CA GLN A 90 -4.81 3.44 12.25
C GLN A 90 -3.30 3.33 12.50
N GLU A 91 -2.88 2.96 13.70
CA GLU A 91 -1.47 2.80 14.07
C GLU A 91 -0.76 1.83 13.12
N ALA A 92 -1.36 0.67 12.84
CA ALA A 92 -0.78 -0.30 11.92
C ALA A 92 -0.65 0.25 10.49
N CYS A 93 -1.70 0.92 9.98
CA CYS A 93 -1.69 1.49 8.64
C CYS A 93 -0.70 2.66 8.49
N GLU A 94 -0.52 3.48 9.52
CA GLU A 94 0.48 4.57 9.53
C GLU A 94 1.92 4.06 9.41
N MET A 95 2.21 2.84 9.86
CA MET A 95 3.57 2.29 9.80
C MET A 95 4.10 2.10 8.38
N ILE A 96 3.24 1.93 7.37
CA ILE A 96 3.70 1.74 5.97
C ILE A 96 4.08 3.07 5.31
N VAL A 97 3.51 4.18 5.77
CA VAL A 97 3.66 5.49 5.13
C VAL A 97 5.12 5.93 4.99
N PRO A 98 5.95 5.94 6.07
CA PRO A 98 7.35 6.32 5.94
C PRO A 98 8.17 5.37 5.09
N LEU A 99 7.80 4.08 5.02
CA LEU A 99 8.50 3.08 4.21
C LEU A 99 8.28 3.35 2.71
N VAL A 100 7.03 3.57 2.32
CA VAL A 100 6.65 3.94 0.95
C VAL A 100 7.20 5.32 0.60
N GLY A 101 7.08 6.30 1.50
CA GLY A 101 7.60 7.66 1.31
C GLY A 101 9.12 7.67 1.04
N ASN A 102 9.89 6.95 1.84
CA ASN A 102 11.34 6.83 1.65
C ASN A 102 11.71 6.16 0.32
N ALA A 103 10.97 5.13 -0.08
CA ALA A 103 11.20 4.48 -1.37
C ALA A 103 10.87 5.39 -2.55
N ILE A 104 9.77 6.17 -2.48
CA ILE A 104 9.45 7.20 -3.48
C ILE A 104 10.54 8.27 -3.55
N LYS A 105 10.98 8.82 -2.41
CA LYS A 105 12.06 9.82 -2.35
C LYS A 105 13.34 9.29 -3.03
N LYS A 106 13.69 8.03 -2.78
CA LYS A 106 14.86 7.39 -3.41
C LYS A 106 14.72 7.31 -4.93
N ILE A 107 13.57 6.90 -5.44
CA ILE A 107 13.30 6.79 -6.89
C ILE A 107 13.33 8.18 -7.55
N VAL A 108 12.73 9.19 -6.92
CA VAL A 108 12.74 10.57 -7.44
C VAL A 108 14.16 11.15 -7.43
N ALA A 109 14.92 10.98 -6.34
CA ALA A 109 16.29 11.48 -6.25
C ALA A 109 17.26 10.83 -7.25
N GLY A 110 16.98 9.59 -7.66
CA GLY A 110 17.76 8.90 -8.72
C GLY A 110 17.45 9.34 -10.14
N ALA A 111 16.47 10.22 -10.35
CA ALA A 111 16.15 10.77 -11.66
C ALA A 111 16.97 12.03 -11.98
N ASP A 112 17.15 12.31 -13.28
CA ASP A 112 17.73 13.57 -13.69
C ASP A 112 16.93 14.77 -13.14
N PRO A 113 17.60 15.84 -12.69
CA PRO A 113 16.94 16.95 -12.01
C PRO A 113 15.77 17.58 -12.78
N GLU A 114 15.83 17.59 -14.11
CA GLU A 114 14.79 18.14 -14.98
C GLU A 114 13.48 17.32 -14.94
N TYR A 115 13.56 16.02 -14.66
CA TYR A 115 12.39 15.13 -14.57
C TYR A 115 11.81 15.01 -13.18
N GLN A 116 12.55 15.34 -12.12
CA GLN A 116 12.09 15.20 -10.74
C GLN A 116 10.76 15.93 -10.46
N PRO A 117 10.52 17.17 -10.96
CA PRO A 117 9.22 17.83 -10.77
C PRO A 117 8.06 17.09 -11.42
N VAL A 118 8.29 16.52 -12.61
CA VAL A 118 7.26 15.73 -13.30
C VAL A 118 6.93 14.46 -12.52
N LEU A 119 7.95 13.75 -12.02
CA LEU A 119 7.76 12.54 -11.22
C LEU A 119 6.98 12.82 -9.95
N ARG A 120 7.34 13.87 -9.19
CA ARG A 120 6.65 14.26 -7.95
C ARG A 120 5.17 14.57 -8.17
N ASN A 121 4.85 15.19 -9.29
CA ASN A 121 3.47 15.57 -9.62
C ASN A 121 2.64 14.45 -10.26
N ASN A 122 3.23 13.27 -10.48
CA ASN A 122 2.57 12.14 -11.14
C ASN A 122 2.80 10.82 -10.38
N ILE A 123 2.58 10.81 -9.08
CA ILE A 123 2.68 9.60 -8.25
C ILE A 123 1.32 8.91 -8.22
N ILE A 124 1.29 7.67 -8.70
CA ILE A 124 0.07 6.87 -8.83
C ILE A 124 0.16 5.67 -7.90
N LEU A 125 -0.85 5.47 -7.07
CA LEU A 125 -0.98 4.31 -6.20
C LEU A 125 -1.96 3.31 -6.78
N SER A 126 -1.59 2.02 -6.73
CA SER A 126 -2.40 0.88 -7.16
C SER A 126 -2.23 -0.30 -6.19
N GLY A 127 -3.07 -1.32 -6.35
CA GLY A 127 -3.12 -2.50 -5.48
C GLY A 127 -3.96 -2.27 -4.22
N GLY A 128 -4.26 -3.35 -3.50
CA GLY A 128 -5.17 -3.33 -2.34
C GLY A 128 -4.77 -2.35 -1.24
N GLY A 129 -3.46 -2.09 -1.06
CA GLY A 129 -2.99 -1.10 -0.08
C GLY A 129 -3.32 0.35 -0.43
N SER A 130 -3.60 0.67 -1.71
CA SER A 130 -4.05 2.00 -2.11
C SER A 130 -5.51 2.30 -1.72
N LEU A 131 -6.25 1.27 -1.27
CA LEU A 131 -7.61 1.40 -0.75
C LEU A 131 -7.67 1.82 0.72
N ILE A 132 -6.53 1.88 1.41
CA ILE A 132 -6.47 2.44 2.77
C ILE A 132 -6.93 3.89 2.70
N ASP A 133 -8.01 4.21 3.42
CA ASP A 133 -8.59 5.55 3.36
C ASP A 133 -7.61 6.63 3.85
N GLY A 134 -7.45 7.69 3.04
CA GLY A 134 -6.51 8.77 3.31
C GLY A 134 -5.05 8.52 2.90
N ILE A 135 -4.70 7.33 2.39
CA ILE A 135 -3.30 6.93 2.14
C ILE A 135 -2.58 7.87 1.15
N SER A 136 -3.24 8.32 0.09
CA SER A 136 -2.63 9.20 -0.91
C SER A 136 -2.25 10.55 -0.32
N GLY A 137 -3.14 11.17 0.45
CA GLY A 137 -2.86 12.43 1.15
C GLY A 137 -1.75 12.25 2.18
N ARG A 138 -1.79 11.18 2.96
CA ARG A 138 -0.80 10.92 3.99
C ARG A 138 0.61 10.64 3.42
N ILE A 139 0.70 9.94 2.27
CA ILE A 139 1.97 9.78 1.56
C ILE A 139 2.44 11.13 0.99
N ALA A 140 1.55 11.96 0.44
CA ALA A 140 1.91 13.28 -0.05
C ALA A 140 2.51 14.15 1.07
N ASP A 141 1.90 14.15 2.26
CA ASP A 141 2.42 14.85 3.44
C ASP A 141 3.80 14.34 3.83
N GLU A 142 4.00 13.01 3.84
CA GLU A 142 5.27 12.35 4.21
C GLU A 142 6.43 12.72 3.29
N ILE A 143 6.16 12.99 2.02
CA ILE A 143 7.19 13.32 1.03
C ILE A 143 7.21 14.81 0.65
N SER A 144 6.47 15.66 1.36
CA SER A 144 6.36 17.10 1.07
C SER A 144 7.70 17.86 1.13
N ASP A 145 8.69 17.33 1.83
CA ASP A 145 10.04 17.88 1.93
C ASP A 145 10.83 17.85 0.61
N ILE A 146 10.41 17.04 -0.37
CA ILE A 146 11.05 17.04 -1.70
C ILE A 146 10.42 18.03 -2.69
N GLY A 147 9.49 18.88 -2.25
CA GLY A 147 8.80 19.92 -3.03
C GLY A 147 7.32 19.63 -3.25
N ASP A 148 6.70 20.34 -4.19
CA ASP A 148 5.29 20.11 -4.51
C ASP A 148 5.10 18.69 -5.05
N VAL A 149 4.13 17.98 -4.49
CA VAL A 149 3.84 16.58 -4.82
C VAL A 149 2.35 16.39 -5.07
N ASN A 150 2.02 15.48 -5.98
CA ASN A 150 0.66 15.04 -6.21
C ASN A 150 0.61 13.50 -6.23
N VAL A 151 -0.18 12.93 -5.30
CA VAL A 151 -0.34 11.49 -5.11
C VAL A 151 -1.81 11.14 -5.25
N TRP A 152 -2.14 10.18 -6.09
CA TRP A 152 -3.51 9.76 -6.33
C TRP A 152 -3.62 8.25 -6.54
N CYS A 153 -4.80 7.71 -6.30
CA CYS A 153 -5.10 6.29 -6.46
C CYS A 153 -5.81 6.04 -7.78
N VAL A 154 -5.53 4.91 -8.42
CA VAL A 154 -6.29 4.47 -9.59
C VAL A 154 -7.73 4.10 -9.18
N GLU A 155 -8.70 4.28 -10.07
CA GLU A 155 -10.11 3.94 -9.81
C GLU A 155 -10.30 2.44 -9.52
N ASP A 156 -9.69 1.57 -10.34
CA ASP A 156 -9.71 0.11 -10.15
C ASP A 156 -8.36 -0.35 -9.55
N ALA A 157 -8.20 -0.16 -8.26
CA ALA A 157 -6.95 -0.45 -7.56
C ALA A 157 -6.55 -1.94 -7.63
N ILE A 158 -7.51 -2.85 -7.66
CA ILE A 158 -7.27 -4.30 -7.65
C ILE A 158 -7.08 -4.83 -9.07
N GLY A 159 -7.92 -4.40 -10.02
CA GLY A 159 -7.90 -4.91 -11.40
C GLY A 159 -6.92 -4.20 -12.32
N SER A 160 -6.39 -3.03 -11.94
CA SER A 160 -5.54 -2.18 -12.80
C SER A 160 -4.34 -2.90 -13.42
N VAL A 161 -3.65 -3.75 -12.65
CA VAL A 161 -2.49 -4.52 -13.14
C VAL A 161 -2.93 -5.56 -14.17
N ALA A 162 -4.00 -6.31 -13.91
CA ALA A 162 -4.54 -7.31 -14.84
C ALA A 162 -5.07 -6.66 -16.11
N ASN A 163 -5.77 -5.52 -15.98
CA ASN A 163 -6.27 -4.75 -17.12
C ASN A 163 -5.12 -4.17 -17.96
N GLY A 164 -4.06 -3.68 -17.31
CA GLY A 164 -2.85 -3.20 -17.98
C GLY A 164 -2.14 -4.34 -18.74
N ALA A 165 -1.99 -5.51 -18.13
CA ALA A 165 -1.40 -6.68 -18.77
C ALA A 165 -2.23 -7.15 -19.98
N LEU A 166 -3.57 -7.18 -19.85
CA LEU A 166 -4.47 -7.54 -20.95
C LEU A 166 -4.34 -6.56 -22.13
N LYS A 167 -4.30 -5.25 -21.83
CA LYS A 167 -4.10 -4.21 -22.86
C LYS A 167 -2.76 -4.40 -23.57
N LEU A 168 -1.68 -4.56 -22.80
CA LEU A 168 -0.34 -4.79 -23.36
C LEU A 168 -0.30 -6.05 -24.23
N ALA A 169 -0.91 -7.16 -23.77
CA ALA A 169 -1.00 -8.38 -24.55
C ALA A 169 -1.78 -8.18 -25.86
N GLY A 170 -2.86 -7.40 -25.87
CA GLY A 170 -3.63 -7.10 -27.08
C GLY A 170 -2.89 -6.20 -28.09
N GLU A 171 -1.92 -5.44 -27.65
CA GLU A 171 -1.09 -4.54 -28.49
C GLU A 171 0.25 -5.19 -28.89
N MET A 172 0.59 -6.36 -28.34
CA MET A 172 1.85 -7.04 -28.58
C MET A 172 1.86 -7.70 -29.96
N PRO A 173 2.92 -7.47 -30.78
CA PRO A 173 3.08 -8.16 -32.06
C PRO A 173 3.21 -9.69 -31.90
N ASP A 174 2.70 -10.44 -32.89
CA ASP A 174 2.66 -11.92 -32.87
C ASP A 174 4.04 -12.57 -32.67
N ASP A 175 5.10 -11.99 -33.18
CA ASP A 175 6.48 -12.46 -33.04
C ASP A 175 7.00 -12.38 -31.61
N MET A 176 6.51 -11.46 -30.81
CA MET A 176 6.85 -11.38 -29.39
C MET A 176 6.25 -12.50 -28.54
N TYR A 177 5.09 -13.05 -28.93
CA TYR A 177 4.49 -14.21 -28.26
C TYR A 177 5.32 -15.49 -28.43
N THR A 178 6.07 -15.62 -29.50
CA THR A 178 6.93 -16.79 -29.79
C THR A 178 8.25 -16.75 -29.02
N ALA A 179 8.67 -15.62 -28.50
CA ALA A 179 9.90 -15.46 -27.73
C ALA A 179 9.77 -15.84 -26.24
N ILE A 180 8.54 -16.17 -25.79
CA ILE A 180 8.24 -16.48 -24.38
C ILE A 180 8.30 -18.00 -24.09
N ASN A 181 8.55 -18.86 -25.10
CA ASN A 181 8.66 -20.32 -24.99
C ASN A 181 10.11 -20.80 -24.88
#